data_b9e8f1603baafc9150385dcc5f3812ca
#
_entry.id   b9e8f1603baafc9150385dcc5f3812ca
#
_cell.length_a   1.000
_cell.length_b   1.000
_cell.length_c   1.000
_cell.angle_alpha   90.00
_cell.angle_beta   90.00
_cell.angle_gamma   90.00
#
_symmetry.space_group_name_H-M   'P 1'
#
loop_
_entity.id
_entity.type
_entity.pdbx_description
1 polymer ?
#
loop_
_entity_poly.entity_id
_entity_poly.type
_entity_poly.pdbx_seq_one_letter_code
_entity_poly.pdbx_strand_id
1 'polypeptide(L)'
;MAENTPLRIHHLRPAPGANKSKVRKGRGEASKGKTAGRGTKGTRARNKVPLGFEGGQVPLQRRLPKFKGFSNALFKTTYQVVNLDKLGELFPEGGDVTVDTLVAKGAVRKNQLVKVLGTGDISVALNVEAHAFSASAKDKITAAGGSVSEL
;
A
#
# COMPACT_ATOMS: atom_id res chain seq x y z
N MET A 1 18.31 32.12 -40.98
CA MET A 1 16.98 32.58 -40.55
C MET A 1 16.04 31.37 -40.64
N ALA A 2 15.51 30.86 -39.53
CA ALA A 2 14.57 29.75 -39.56
C ALA A 2 13.25 30.27 -40.12
N GLU A 3 12.83 29.74 -41.27
CA GLU A 3 11.52 30.05 -41.84
C GLU A 3 10.41 29.65 -40.85
N ASN A 4 9.68 30.65 -40.42
CA ASN A 4 8.57 30.46 -39.47
C ASN A 4 7.34 29.90 -40.22
N THR A 5 7.46 28.64 -40.67
CA THR A 5 6.41 27.97 -41.41
C THR A 5 5.30 27.60 -40.44
N PRO A 6 4.03 28.01 -40.64
CA PRO A 6 2.94 27.69 -39.70
C PRO A 6 2.76 26.19 -39.59
N LEU A 7 2.65 25.69 -38.34
CA LEU A 7 2.46 24.27 -38.05
C LEU A 7 1.10 23.81 -38.57
N ARG A 8 1.08 22.81 -39.44
CA ARG A 8 -0.12 22.21 -40.01
C ARG A 8 -0.31 20.78 -39.46
N ILE A 9 -1.54 20.25 -39.46
CA ILE A 9 -1.87 18.93 -38.94
C ILE A 9 -1.00 17.81 -39.51
N HIS A 10 -0.65 17.86 -40.80
CA HIS A 10 0.21 16.88 -41.47
C HIS A 10 1.68 16.96 -41.04
N HIS A 11 2.09 18.01 -40.33
CA HIS A 11 3.45 18.11 -39.76
C HIS A 11 3.56 17.41 -38.41
N LEU A 12 2.43 17.08 -37.76
CA LEU A 12 2.41 16.36 -36.48
C LEU A 12 2.83 14.91 -36.73
N ARG A 13 4.02 14.58 -36.36
CA ARG A 13 4.59 13.22 -36.44
C ARG A 13 5.17 12.84 -35.09
N PRO A 14 5.02 11.55 -34.68
CA PRO A 14 5.69 11.07 -33.48
C PRO A 14 7.21 11.18 -33.65
N ALA A 15 7.92 11.29 -32.52
CA ALA A 15 9.36 11.29 -32.50
C ALA A 15 9.95 10.06 -33.23
N PRO A 16 11.09 10.17 -33.91
CA PRO A 16 11.74 9.03 -34.58
C PRO A 16 11.95 7.88 -33.58
N GLY A 17 11.47 6.67 -33.92
CA GLY A 17 11.55 5.48 -33.06
C GLY A 17 10.42 5.30 -32.02
N ALA A 18 9.52 6.27 -31.86
CA ALA A 18 8.36 6.13 -30.96
C ALA A 18 7.41 5.01 -31.42
N ASN A 19 7.25 4.84 -32.71
CA ASN A 19 6.45 3.77 -33.31
C ASN A 19 7.33 2.77 -34.04
N LYS A 20 7.24 1.49 -33.68
CA LYS A 20 7.86 0.38 -34.42
C LYS A 20 6.78 -0.45 -35.10
N SER A 21 6.98 -0.73 -36.39
CA SER A 21 6.08 -1.64 -37.10
C SER A 21 6.08 -3.02 -36.44
N LYS A 22 4.90 -3.56 -36.14
CA LYS A 22 4.75 -4.89 -35.53
C LYS A 22 5.19 -5.97 -36.52
N VAL A 23 6.12 -6.83 -36.10
CA VAL A 23 6.54 -7.97 -36.90
C VAL A 23 5.40 -9.00 -36.96
N ARG A 24 4.87 -9.27 -38.16
CA ARG A 24 3.83 -10.27 -38.41
C ARG A 24 4.49 -11.61 -38.70
N LYS A 25 4.48 -12.52 -37.73
CA LYS A 25 5.05 -13.87 -37.86
C LYS A 25 4.09 -14.79 -38.64
N GLY A 26 4.64 -15.82 -39.31
CA GLY A 26 3.85 -16.79 -40.05
C GLY A 26 3.19 -16.24 -41.32
N ARG A 27 3.83 -15.28 -42.02
CA ARG A 27 3.38 -14.68 -43.28
C ARG A 27 4.40 -14.90 -44.39
N GLY A 28 4.73 -16.14 -44.69
CA GLY A 28 5.76 -16.52 -45.65
C GLY A 28 7.10 -16.83 -44.99
N GLU A 29 8.09 -17.19 -45.81
CA GLU A 29 9.38 -17.68 -45.33
C GLU A 29 10.45 -16.58 -45.15
N ALA A 30 10.21 -15.40 -45.68
CA ALA A 30 11.17 -14.27 -45.57
C ALA A 30 11.36 -13.81 -44.16
N SER A 31 12.59 -13.41 -43.81
CA SER A 31 13.03 -12.83 -42.54
C SER A 31 12.68 -13.67 -41.30
N LYS A 32 11.48 -13.59 -40.75
CA LYS A 32 11.05 -14.24 -39.52
C LYS A 32 9.81 -15.17 -39.72
N GLY A 33 9.52 -15.58 -40.95
CA GLY A 33 8.33 -16.31 -41.33
C GLY A 33 8.37 -17.80 -41.06
N LYS A 34 9.43 -18.50 -41.45
CA LYS A 34 9.52 -19.97 -41.50
C LYS A 34 9.03 -20.71 -40.25
N THR A 35 9.61 -20.42 -39.12
CA THR A 35 9.23 -21.06 -37.84
C THR A 35 8.39 -20.13 -36.93
N ALA A 36 7.98 -18.98 -37.43
CA ALA A 36 7.20 -17.97 -36.72
C ALA A 36 7.85 -17.54 -35.38
N GLY A 37 9.16 -17.70 -35.25
CA GLY A 37 9.93 -17.36 -34.04
C GLY A 37 9.84 -18.38 -32.92
N ARG A 38 9.33 -19.61 -33.19
CA ARG A 38 9.21 -20.68 -32.19
C ARG A 38 10.39 -21.67 -32.20
N GLY A 39 11.28 -21.61 -33.22
CA GLY A 39 12.35 -22.60 -33.40
C GLY A 39 11.89 -23.88 -34.05
N THR A 40 12.77 -24.91 -34.10
CA THR A 40 12.56 -26.11 -34.94
C THR A 40 11.88 -27.25 -34.22
N LYS A 41 12.25 -27.55 -32.98
CA LYS A 41 11.75 -28.68 -32.18
C LYS A 41 11.39 -28.21 -30.75
N GLY A 42 10.71 -29.07 -30.02
CA GLY A 42 10.32 -28.83 -28.62
C GLY A 42 8.85 -28.51 -28.43
N THR A 43 8.39 -28.66 -27.21
CA THR A 43 6.97 -28.50 -26.86
C THR A 43 6.45 -27.09 -27.15
N ARG A 44 7.26 -26.06 -26.94
CA ARG A 44 6.89 -24.65 -27.21
C ARG A 44 6.75 -24.33 -28.70
N ALA A 45 7.37 -25.13 -29.57
CA ALA A 45 7.20 -24.97 -31.01
C ALA A 45 5.80 -25.45 -31.50
N ARG A 46 5.23 -26.39 -30.79
CA ARG A 46 3.95 -27.06 -31.16
C ARG A 46 2.78 -26.58 -30.31
N ASN A 47 2.97 -26.44 -29.01
CA ASN A 47 1.92 -26.09 -28.06
C ASN A 47 2.35 -24.97 -27.11
N LYS A 48 1.39 -24.47 -26.33
CA LYS A 48 1.67 -23.60 -25.19
C LYS A 48 2.01 -24.46 -23.98
N VAL A 49 3.11 -24.15 -23.33
CA VAL A 49 3.46 -24.72 -22.02
C VAL A 49 2.86 -23.83 -20.94
N PRO A 50 2.15 -24.37 -19.96
CA PRO A 50 1.63 -23.59 -18.83
C PRO A 50 2.74 -22.83 -18.12
N LEU A 51 2.40 -21.65 -17.59
CA LEU A 51 3.35 -20.88 -16.79
C LEU A 51 3.70 -21.65 -15.51
N GLY A 52 5.00 -21.76 -15.21
CA GLY A 52 5.47 -22.52 -14.03
C GLY A 52 5.60 -24.04 -14.25
N PHE A 53 5.46 -24.55 -15.49
CA PHE A 53 5.74 -25.94 -15.80
C PHE A 53 7.25 -26.20 -15.82
N GLU A 54 7.72 -27.11 -14.96
CA GLU A 54 9.13 -27.44 -14.75
C GLU A 54 9.52 -28.82 -15.34
N GLY A 55 8.90 -29.21 -16.46
CA GLY A 55 9.28 -30.44 -17.18
C GLY A 55 8.89 -31.75 -16.48
N GLY A 56 7.91 -31.73 -15.58
CA GLY A 56 7.48 -32.90 -14.78
C GLY A 56 8.07 -32.95 -13.37
N GLN A 57 9.05 -32.13 -13.07
CA GLN A 57 9.55 -31.94 -11.69
C GLN A 57 8.49 -31.20 -10.84
N VAL A 58 8.45 -31.50 -9.54
CA VAL A 58 7.57 -30.78 -8.61
C VAL A 58 7.90 -29.28 -8.66
N PRO A 59 6.95 -28.40 -8.97
CA PRO A 59 7.17 -26.97 -9.08
C PRO A 59 7.73 -26.36 -7.80
N LEU A 60 8.58 -25.36 -7.93
CA LEU A 60 9.25 -24.70 -6.80
C LEU A 60 8.27 -24.25 -5.71
N GLN A 61 7.13 -23.70 -6.12
CA GLN A 61 6.05 -23.29 -5.20
C GLN A 61 5.49 -24.42 -4.31
N ARG A 62 5.60 -25.69 -4.76
CA ARG A 62 5.21 -26.86 -3.96
C ARG A 62 6.36 -27.42 -3.12
N ARG A 63 7.60 -27.19 -3.54
CA ARG A 63 8.80 -27.65 -2.81
C ARG A 63 9.14 -26.76 -1.63
N LEU A 64 8.78 -25.46 -1.71
CA LEU A 64 9.04 -24.54 -0.62
C LEU A 64 8.09 -24.80 0.54
N PRO A 65 8.59 -24.86 1.79
CA PRO A 65 7.75 -24.95 2.96
C PRO A 65 6.89 -23.69 3.11
N LYS A 66 5.69 -23.82 3.64
CA LYS A 66 4.82 -22.66 3.95
C LYS A 66 5.46 -21.83 5.07
N PHE A 67 5.80 -20.59 4.79
CA PHE A 67 6.32 -19.65 5.79
C PHE A 67 5.31 -19.27 6.85
N LYS A 68 4.05 -19.15 6.45
CA LYS A 68 2.95 -18.78 7.33
C LYS A 68 1.86 -19.81 7.16
N GLY A 69 1.59 -20.55 8.21
CA GLY A 69 0.41 -21.39 8.29
C GLY A 69 -0.84 -20.55 8.52
N PHE A 70 -1.88 -21.16 9.07
CA PHE A 70 -3.04 -20.43 9.57
C PHE A 70 -2.62 -19.66 10.82
N SER A 71 -2.79 -18.35 10.80
CA SER A 71 -2.49 -17.47 11.93
C SER A 71 -3.79 -16.84 12.44
N ASN A 72 -3.78 -16.40 13.69
CA ASN A 72 -4.91 -15.69 14.32
C ASN A 72 -5.03 -14.23 13.87
N ALA A 73 -4.36 -13.85 12.75
CA ALA A 73 -4.32 -12.47 12.27
C ALA A 73 -5.70 -11.90 11.92
N LEU A 74 -6.62 -12.76 11.43
CA LEU A 74 -8.00 -12.36 11.09
C LEU A 74 -8.82 -11.94 12.32
N PHE A 75 -8.49 -12.45 13.50
CA PHE A 75 -9.19 -12.18 14.75
C PHE A 75 -8.44 -11.20 15.66
N LYS A 76 -7.29 -10.70 15.20
CA LYS A 76 -6.47 -9.75 15.96
C LYS A 76 -7.11 -8.35 15.92
N THR A 77 -7.53 -7.86 17.08
CA THR A 77 -7.93 -6.46 17.24
C THR A 77 -6.69 -5.58 17.21
N THR A 78 -6.65 -4.62 16.30
CA THR A 78 -5.54 -3.66 16.17
C THR A 78 -6.05 -2.26 16.49
N TYR A 79 -5.31 -1.57 17.35
CA TYR A 79 -5.60 -0.19 17.72
C TYR A 79 -4.60 0.75 17.06
N GLN A 80 -5.05 1.94 16.69
CA GLN A 80 -4.17 3.05 16.45
C GLN A 80 -3.75 3.66 17.78
N VAL A 81 -2.46 3.84 17.95
CA VAL A 81 -1.87 4.34 19.20
C VAL A 81 -1.72 5.83 19.12
N VAL A 82 -2.15 6.51 20.20
CA VAL A 82 -1.89 7.94 20.43
C VAL A 82 -1.20 8.06 21.79
N ASN A 83 -0.05 8.70 21.82
CA ASN A 83 0.72 8.94 23.06
C ASN A 83 0.30 10.25 23.71
N LEU A 84 0.55 10.38 25.02
CA LEU A 84 0.25 11.58 25.78
C LEU A 84 1.00 12.81 25.28
N ASP A 85 2.26 12.70 24.87
CA ASP A 85 3.01 13.78 24.23
C ASP A 85 2.24 14.37 23.05
N LYS A 86 1.72 13.47 22.20
CA LYS A 86 0.99 13.89 21.01
C LYS A 86 -0.33 14.57 21.35
N LEU A 87 -1.00 14.14 22.41
CA LEU A 87 -2.19 14.81 22.91
C LEU A 87 -1.87 16.21 23.43
N GLY A 88 -0.78 16.38 24.19
CA GLY A 88 -0.32 17.68 24.65
C GLY A 88 0.02 18.65 23.51
N GLU A 89 0.67 18.17 22.44
CA GLU A 89 0.95 18.97 21.24
C GLU A 89 -0.33 19.41 20.49
N LEU A 90 -1.30 18.50 20.36
CA LEU A 90 -2.53 18.76 19.61
C LEU A 90 -3.55 19.61 20.39
N PHE A 91 -3.52 19.54 21.72
CA PHE A 91 -4.47 20.23 22.60
C PHE A 91 -3.75 21.02 23.69
N PRO A 92 -2.99 22.06 23.33
CA PRO A 92 -2.22 22.85 24.31
C PRO A 92 -3.11 23.64 25.27
N GLU A 93 -4.33 23.96 24.86
CA GLU A 93 -5.29 24.73 25.69
C GLU A 93 -6.19 23.80 26.55
N GLY A 94 -6.06 22.49 26.41
CA GLY A 94 -6.92 21.53 27.08
C GLY A 94 -8.27 21.31 26.40
N GLY A 95 -9.18 20.64 27.10
CA GLY A 95 -10.56 20.44 26.64
C GLY A 95 -10.91 19.00 26.33
N ASP A 96 -11.95 18.82 25.53
CA ASP A 96 -12.52 17.50 25.21
C ASP A 96 -11.85 16.88 23.98
N VAL A 97 -11.29 15.70 24.16
CA VAL A 97 -10.59 14.94 23.15
C VAL A 97 -11.43 13.71 22.78
N THR A 98 -12.20 13.82 21.71
CA THR A 98 -12.99 12.72 21.16
C THR A 98 -12.26 12.06 19.98
N VAL A 99 -12.69 10.85 19.58
CA VAL A 99 -12.12 10.17 18.39
C VAL A 99 -12.27 11.05 17.14
N ASP A 100 -13.38 11.77 16.99
CA ASP A 100 -13.63 12.64 15.83
C ASP A 100 -12.68 13.84 15.79
N THR A 101 -12.39 14.46 16.96
CA THR A 101 -11.42 15.56 17.03
C THR A 101 -10.00 15.09 16.71
N LEU A 102 -9.62 13.86 17.10
CA LEU A 102 -8.35 13.25 16.74
C LEU A 102 -8.24 12.98 15.24
N VAL A 103 -9.33 12.57 14.62
CA VAL A 103 -9.41 12.39 13.15
C VAL A 103 -9.30 13.73 12.43
N ALA A 104 -10.02 14.76 12.89
CA ALA A 104 -9.98 16.10 12.32
C ALA A 104 -8.57 16.71 12.36
N LYS A 105 -7.83 16.50 13.46
CA LYS A 105 -6.43 16.92 13.61
C LYS A 105 -5.41 15.98 12.94
N GLY A 106 -5.87 14.90 12.28
CA GLY A 106 -5.02 13.96 11.54
C GLY A 106 -4.15 13.05 12.41
N ALA A 107 -4.42 12.94 13.71
CA ALA A 107 -3.70 12.06 14.62
C ALA A 107 -4.08 10.58 14.40
N VAL A 108 -5.32 10.33 14.00
CA VAL A 108 -5.90 9.01 13.82
C VAL A 108 -6.64 8.92 12.48
N ARG A 109 -6.71 7.75 11.90
CA ARG A 109 -7.52 7.49 10.68
C ARG A 109 -8.97 7.22 11.06
N LYS A 110 -9.88 7.65 10.20
CA LYS A 110 -11.32 7.39 10.36
C LYS A 110 -11.63 5.89 10.42
N ASN A 111 -12.62 5.53 11.23
CA ASN A 111 -13.12 4.14 11.40
C ASN A 111 -12.04 3.15 11.92
N GLN A 112 -11.15 3.61 12.78
CA GLN A 112 -10.17 2.76 13.44
C GLN A 112 -10.32 2.84 14.95
N LEU A 113 -10.05 1.72 15.63
CA LEU A 113 -10.01 1.70 17.09
C LEU A 113 -8.79 2.47 17.60
N VAL A 114 -8.99 3.30 18.61
CA VAL A 114 -7.95 4.17 19.18
C VAL A 114 -7.59 3.69 20.58
N LYS A 115 -6.27 3.61 20.85
CA LYS A 115 -5.73 3.33 22.18
C LYS A 115 -4.76 4.41 22.60
N VAL A 116 -4.99 4.97 23.79
CA VAL A 116 -4.11 5.97 24.39
C VAL A 116 -3.07 5.30 25.26
N LEU A 117 -1.79 5.64 25.04
CA LEU A 117 -0.65 5.14 25.79
C LEU A 117 0.03 6.25 26.58
N GLY A 118 0.54 5.88 27.77
CA GLY A 118 1.12 6.77 28.75
C GLY A 118 2.55 7.25 28.45
N THR A 119 3.00 7.18 27.19
CA THR A 119 4.31 7.72 26.80
C THR A 119 4.23 9.24 26.76
N GLY A 120 5.17 9.90 27.44
CA GLY A 120 5.21 11.35 27.60
C GLY A 120 4.47 11.85 28.82
N ASP A 121 4.48 13.16 28.99
CA ASP A 121 3.86 13.83 30.13
C ASP A 121 2.85 14.88 29.66
N ILE A 122 1.76 14.99 30.40
CA ILE A 122 0.73 16.01 30.19
C ILE A 122 0.68 16.96 31.36
N SER A 123 0.70 18.26 31.09
CA SER A 123 0.55 19.33 32.07
C SER A 123 -0.84 19.99 32.04
N VAL A 124 -1.67 19.62 31.09
CA VAL A 124 -2.98 20.26 30.84
C VAL A 124 -4.11 19.26 31.11
N ALA A 125 -5.17 19.73 31.74
CA ALA A 125 -6.36 18.89 31.98
C ALA A 125 -7.10 18.57 30.66
N LEU A 126 -7.20 17.28 30.33
CA LEU A 126 -7.87 16.77 29.13
C LEU A 126 -8.96 15.76 29.51
N ASN A 127 -10.12 15.91 28.92
CA ASN A 127 -11.18 14.90 28.99
C ASN A 127 -11.06 14.02 27.73
N VAL A 128 -10.59 12.79 27.90
CA VAL A 128 -10.24 11.93 26.75
C VAL A 128 -11.24 10.79 26.62
N GLU A 129 -11.85 10.69 25.43
CA GLU A 129 -12.72 9.58 25.03
C GLU A 129 -12.01 8.71 23.98
N ALA A 130 -11.78 7.44 24.29
CA ALA A 130 -11.14 6.49 23.40
C ALA A 130 -11.60 5.04 23.68
N HIS A 131 -11.28 4.12 22.75
CA HIS A 131 -11.71 2.71 22.87
C HIS A 131 -10.90 1.92 23.90
N ALA A 132 -9.67 2.32 24.19
CA ALA A 132 -8.85 1.69 25.20
C ALA A 132 -7.77 2.65 25.74
N PHE A 133 -7.33 2.41 26.97
CA PHE A 133 -6.26 3.14 27.63
C PHE A 133 -5.24 2.18 28.24
N SER A 134 -4.01 2.60 28.40
CA SER A 134 -3.06 1.93 29.28
C SER A 134 -3.25 2.41 30.72
N ALA A 135 -2.88 1.58 31.69
CA ALA A 135 -2.95 1.96 33.12
C ALA A 135 -2.18 3.27 33.37
N SER A 136 -0.95 3.34 32.90
CA SER A 136 -0.12 4.55 33.02
C SER A 136 -0.70 5.80 32.35
N ALA A 137 -1.48 5.63 31.26
CA ALA A 137 -2.15 6.78 30.65
C ALA A 137 -3.30 7.29 31.53
N LYS A 138 -4.10 6.39 32.09
CA LYS A 138 -5.19 6.75 33.01
C LYS A 138 -4.65 7.53 34.22
N ASP A 139 -3.60 7.00 34.86
CA ASP A 139 -2.99 7.61 36.02
C ASP A 139 -2.47 9.02 35.72
N LYS A 140 -1.77 9.21 34.59
CA LYS A 140 -1.22 10.51 34.18
C LYS A 140 -2.31 11.53 33.82
N ILE A 141 -3.35 11.11 33.09
CA ILE A 141 -4.48 12.00 32.75
C ILE A 141 -5.23 12.44 34.01
N THR A 142 -5.47 11.51 34.93
CA THR A 142 -6.15 11.81 36.20
C THR A 142 -5.27 12.72 37.11
N ALA A 143 -3.96 12.49 37.14
CA ALA A 143 -3.02 13.32 37.88
C ALA A 143 -2.95 14.75 37.31
N ALA A 144 -3.13 14.94 36.03
CA ALA A 144 -3.22 16.24 35.35
C ALA A 144 -4.58 16.95 35.54
N GLY A 145 -5.53 16.33 36.28
CA GLY A 145 -6.87 16.87 36.52
C GLY A 145 -7.86 16.63 35.39
N GLY A 146 -7.56 15.71 34.47
CA GLY A 146 -8.44 15.30 33.37
C GLY A 146 -9.36 14.13 33.73
N SER A 147 -10.21 13.76 32.79
CA SER A 147 -11.10 12.62 32.89
C SER A 147 -10.88 11.63 31.73
N VAL A 148 -11.18 10.34 31.96
CA VAL A 148 -11.04 9.26 30.98
C VAL A 148 -12.39 8.57 30.81
N SER A 149 -12.85 8.47 29.55
CA SER A 149 -14.06 7.73 29.19
C SER A 149 -13.73 6.64 28.15
N GLU A 150 -14.13 5.40 28.41
CA GLU A 150 -13.99 4.30 27.45
C GLU A 150 -15.31 4.15 26.65
N LEU A 151 -15.18 4.08 25.32
CA LEU A 151 -16.27 3.95 24.36
C LEU A 151 -16.72 2.49 24.21
#